data_e02e4176650a0b0ad4016063c184f4c5
#
_entry.id   e02e4176650a0b0ad4016063c184f4c5
#
_cell.length_a   1.000
_cell.length_b   1.000
_cell.length_c   1.000
_cell.angle_alpha   90.00
_cell.angle_beta   90.00
_cell.angle_gamma   90.00
#
_symmetry.space_group_name_H-M   'P 1'
#
loop_
_entity.id
_entity.type
_entity.pdbx_description
1 polymer ?
#
loop_
_entity_poly.entity_id
_entity_poly.type
_entity_poly.pdbx_seq_one_letter_code
_entity_poly.pdbx_strand_id
1 'polypeptide(L)'
;HAPTTYFPLLVPECLLIEPTETESKQELDRFIDAMSEVLREAESTPELVNSAPHSLPVRRLDDVRAAKELDLTWRVEDFGGIAAGDANRR
;
A
#
# COMPACT_ATOMS: atom_id res chain seq x y z
N HIS A 1 3.99 5.64 -4.66
CA HIS A 1 3.36 6.19 -3.45
C HIS A 1 1.85 6.09 -3.55
N ALA A 2 1.23 5.44 -2.58
CA ALA A 2 -0.22 5.29 -2.55
C ALA A 2 -0.92 6.61 -2.22
N PRO A 3 -2.05 6.92 -2.86
CA PRO A 3 -2.83 8.11 -2.56
C PRO A 3 -3.37 8.12 -1.12
N THR A 4 -3.62 9.31 -0.60
CA THR A 4 -4.31 9.48 0.69
C THR A 4 -5.75 9.00 0.57
N THR A 5 -6.19 8.19 1.54
CA THR A 5 -7.57 7.69 1.59
C THR A 5 -8.42 8.52 2.54
N TYR A 6 -9.74 8.52 2.32
CA TYR A 6 -10.73 9.19 3.17
C TYR A 6 -10.50 10.69 3.36
N PHE A 7 -9.99 11.36 2.35
CA PHE A 7 -9.83 12.80 2.35
C PHE A 7 -10.27 13.38 0.99
N PRO A 8 -11.07 14.46 0.94
CA PRO A 8 -11.63 15.21 2.08
C PRO A 8 -12.76 14.45 2.81
N LEU A 9 -12.94 14.74 4.10
CA LEU A 9 -13.87 14.02 4.99
C LEU A 9 -15.35 14.11 4.58
N LEU A 10 -15.70 15.09 3.77
CA LEU A 10 -17.06 15.29 3.27
C LEU A 10 -17.42 14.39 2.08
N VAL A 11 -16.44 13.73 1.50
CA VAL A 11 -16.62 12.82 0.36
C VAL A 11 -16.40 11.39 0.86
N PRO A 12 -17.43 10.54 0.89
CA PRO A 12 -17.26 9.16 1.37
C PRO A 12 -16.36 8.35 0.41
N GLU A 13 -15.54 7.48 1.00
CA GLU A 13 -14.71 6.50 0.28
C GLU A 13 -13.87 7.09 -0.86
N CYS A 14 -13.21 8.20 -0.59
CA CYS A 14 -12.46 8.94 -1.61
C CYS A 14 -10.94 8.73 -1.51
N LEU A 15 -10.27 9.04 -2.60
CA LEU A 15 -8.83 9.15 -2.71
C LEU A 15 -8.45 10.60 -3.02
N LEU A 16 -7.42 11.10 -2.35
CA LEU A 16 -6.79 12.36 -2.71
C LEU A 16 -5.54 12.07 -3.55
N ILE A 17 -5.55 12.48 -4.80
CA ILE A 17 -4.47 12.27 -5.76
C ILE A 17 -3.93 13.63 -6.17
N GLU A 18 -2.68 13.91 -5.81
CA GLU A 18 -2.02 15.18 -6.07
C GLU A 18 -0.65 14.94 -6.72
N PRO A 19 -0.59 14.75 -8.06
CA PRO A 19 0.69 14.70 -8.74
C PRO A 19 1.35 16.07 -8.68
N THR A 20 2.60 16.10 -8.21
CA THR A 20 3.37 17.33 -8.13
C THR A 20 4.16 17.58 -9.41
N GLU A 21 4.68 18.80 -9.57
CA GLU A 21 5.52 19.17 -10.71
C GLU A 21 6.86 18.43 -10.77
N THR A 22 7.25 17.76 -9.68
CA THR A 22 8.46 16.94 -9.63
C THR A 22 8.29 15.57 -10.29
N GLU A 23 7.03 15.16 -10.55
CA GLU A 23 6.74 13.90 -11.21
C GLU A 23 6.99 13.99 -12.72
N SER A 24 7.69 13.00 -13.28
CA SER A 24 7.89 12.92 -14.72
C SER A 24 6.60 12.50 -15.44
N LYS A 25 6.50 12.85 -16.72
CA LYS A 25 5.40 12.37 -17.57
C LYS A 25 5.31 10.84 -17.56
N GLN A 26 6.45 10.16 -17.58
CA GLN A 26 6.51 8.70 -17.55
C GLN A 26 5.89 8.12 -16.26
N GLU A 27 6.15 8.72 -15.11
CA GLU A 27 5.55 8.28 -13.84
C GLU A 27 4.05 8.58 -13.78
N LEU A 28 3.62 9.70 -14.35
CA LEU A 28 2.18 10.00 -14.48
C LEU A 28 1.47 8.99 -15.38
N ASP A 29 2.06 8.64 -16.51
CA ASP A 29 1.50 7.63 -17.43
C ASP A 29 1.41 6.26 -16.73
N ARG A 30 2.44 5.85 -16.00
CA ARG A 30 2.43 4.61 -15.19
C ARG A 30 1.33 4.61 -14.13
N PHE A 31 1.12 5.74 -13.49
CA PHE A 31 0.05 5.86 -12.50
C PHE A 31 -1.33 5.70 -13.15
N ILE A 32 -1.55 6.32 -14.30
CA ILE A 32 -2.80 6.19 -15.06
C ILE A 32 -3.04 4.74 -15.47
N ASP A 33 -2.01 4.06 -15.98
CA ASP A 33 -2.10 2.65 -16.37
C ASP A 33 -2.43 1.76 -15.17
N ALA A 34 -1.77 1.98 -14.03
CA ALA A 34 -2.04 1.23 -12.80
C ALA A 34 -3.46 1.44 -12.29
N MET A 35 -3.95 2.67 -12.27
CA MET A 35 -5.33 2.97 -11.85
C MET A 35 -6.36 2.37 -12.80
N SER A 36 -6.10 2.40 -14.09
CA SER A 36 -6.96 1.78 -15.11
C SER A 36 -7.04 0.26 -14.91
N GLU A 37 -5.92 -0.38 -14.60
CA GLU A 37 -5.88 -1.81 -14.30
C GLU A 37 -6.64 -2.15 -13.02
N VAL A 38 -6.46 -1.37 -11.94
CA VAL A 38 -7.20 -1.56 -10.68
C VAL A 38 -8.71 -1.44 -10.91
N LEU A 39 -9.16 -0.48 -11.71
CA LEU A 39 -10.58 -0.33 -12.03
C LEU A 39 -11.11 -1.55 -12.80
N ARG A 40 -10.34 -2.03 -13.77
CA ARG A 40 -10.69 -3.23 -14.54
C ARG A 40 -10.78 -4.47 -13.65
N GLU A 41 -9.84 -4.65 -12.74
CA GLU A 41 -9.86 -5.73 -11.74
C GLU A 41 -11.06 -5.62 -10.81
N ALA A 42 -11.39 -4.41 -10.35
CA ALA A 42 -12.53 -4.16 -9.48
C ALA A 42 -13.87 -4.55 -10.13
N GLU A 43 -13.99 -4.36 -11.44
CA GLU A 43 -15.18 -4.74 -12.21
C GLU A 43 -15.24 -6.25 -12.50
N SER A 44 -14.10 -6.84 -12.89
CA SER A 44 -14.05 -8.24 -13.34
C SER A 44 -13.83 -9.25 -12.22
N THR A 45 -13.04 -8.90 -11.22
CA THR A 45 -12.62 -9.80 -10.13
C THR A 45 -12.46 -9.01 -8.82
N PRO A 46 -13.54 -8.51 -8.23
CA PRO A 46 -13.48 -7.65 -7.05
C PRO A 46 -12.76 -8.29 -5.86
N GLU A 47 -12.76 -9.62 -5.75
CA GLU A 47 -12.04 -10.34 -4.69
C GLU A 47 -10.53 -10.09 -4.75
N LEU A 48 -9.97 -9.91 -5.94
CA LEU A 48 -8.54 -9.62 -6.12
C LEU A 48 -8.17 -8.27 -5.49
N VAL A 49 -9.00 -7.26 -5.71
CA VAL A 49 -8.80 -5.94 -5.12
C VAL A 49 -9.03 -5.95 -3.60
N ASN A 50 -10.10 -6.61 -3.15
CA ASN A 50 -10.46 -6.69 -1.73
C ASN A 50 -9.43 -7.44 -0.89
N SER A 51 -8.73 -8.41 -1.47
CA SER A 51 -7.70 -9.20 -0.77
C SER A 51 -6.29 -8.65 -0.91
N ALA A 52 -6.11 -7.56 -1.64
CA ALA A 52 -4.80 -6.89 -1.77
C ALA A 52 -4.28 -6.37 -0.42
N PRO A 53 -2.95 -6.29 -0.23
CA PRO A 53 -1.87 -6.62 -1.16
C PRO A 53 -1.56 -8.13 -1.19
N HIS A 54 -0.98 -8.63 -2.30
CA HIS A 54 -0.64 -10.05 -2.47
C HIS A 54 0.86 -10.33 -2.46
N SER A 55 1.66 -9.41 -2.98
CA SER A 55 3.10 -9.58 -3.17
C SER A 55 3.96 -8.82 -2.16
N LEU A 56 3.37 -8.04 -1.29
CA LEU A 56 4.08 -7.32 -0.23
C LEU A 56 4.35 -8.23 0.99
N PRO A 57 5.41 -7.93 1.78
CA PRO A 57 5.74 -8.72 2.98
C PRO A 57 4.63 -8.72 4.03
N VAL A 58 3.83 -7.67 4.09
CA VAL A 58 2.70 -7.54 5.01
C VAL A 58 1.39 -7.40 4.25
N ARG A 59 0.32 -7.87 4.84
CA ARG A 59 -1.04 -7.75 4.33
C ARG A 59 -1.68 -6.44 4.82
N ARG A 60 -3.00 -6.34 4.79
CA ARG A 60 -3.72 -5.18 5.34
C ARG A 60 -3.33 -4.98 6.80
N LEU A 61 -3.05 -3.74 7.16
CA LEU A 61 -2.67 -3.39 8.51
C LEU A 61 -3.89 -3.39 9.44
N ASP A 62 -3.68 -3.79 10.68
CA ASP A 62 -4.68 -3.69 11.74
C ASP A 62 -4.63 -2.29 12.37
N ASP A 63 -5.36 -1.35 11.80
CA ASP A 63 -5.37 0.05 12.20
C ASP A 63 -5.90 0.23 13.63
N VAL A 64 -6.85 -0.60 14.03
CA VAL A 64 -7.44 -0.55 15.38
C VAL A 64 -6.41 -0.96 16.42
N ARG A 65 -5.72 -2.05 16.18
CA ARG A 65 -4.64 -2.52 17.06
C ARG A 65 -3.49 -1.51 17.10
N ALA A 66 -3.08 -0.99 15.96
CA ALA A 66 -2.03 0.01 15.89
C ALA A 66 -2.33 1.27 16.72
N ALA A 67 -3.59 1.69 16.78
CA ALA A 67 -4.01 2.83 17.58
C ALA A 67 -4.14 2.51 19.07
N LYS A 68 -4.57 1.31 19.44
CA LYS A 68 -4.82 0.89 20.83
C LYS A 68 -3.59 0.34 21.54
N GLU A 69 -2.72 -0.33 20.81
CA GLU A 69 -1.54 -1.01 21.33
C GLU A 69 -0.29 -0.40 20.69
N LEU A 70 0.00 0.86 21.05
CA LEU A 70 1.15 1.59 20.52
C LEU A 70 2.45 0.92 20.92
N ASP A 71 3.20 0.42 19.94
CA ASP A 71 4.57 -0.05 20.09
C ASP A 71 5.44 0.61 19.02
N LEU A 72 6.04 1.72 19.38
CA LEU A 72 6.86 2.54 18.50
C LEU A 72 8.37 2.30 18.70
N THR A 73 8.72 1.29 19.50
CA THR A 73 10.10 0.96 19.80
C THR A 73 10.66 0.01 18.77
N TRP A 74 11.80 0.37 18.19
CA TRP A 74 12.57 -0.55 17.36
C TRP A 74 13.34 -1.55 18.21
N ARG A 75 13.30 -2.84 17.86
CA ARG A 75 14.07 -3.91 18.49
C ARG A 75 14.83 -4.69 17.44
N VAL A 76 16.03 -5.16 17.78
CA VAL A 76 16.87 -5.94 16.85
C VAL A 76 16.20 -7.27 16.46
N GLU A 77 15.51 -7.91 17.41
CA GLU A 77 14.80 -9.17 17.20
C GLU A 77 13.67 -9.07 16.17
N ASP A 78 13.08 -7.89 15.97
CA ASP A 78 12.02 -7.69 14.98
C ASP A 78 12.53 -7.88 13.54
N PHE A 79 13.84 -7.78 13.33
CA PHE A 79 14.50 -7.93 12.03
C PHE A 79 15.30 -9.23 11.89
N GLY A 80 15.46 -10.01 12.98
CA GLY A 80 16.25 -11.25 12.97
C GLY A 80 15.75 -12.31 11.99
N GLY A 81 14.45 -12.32 11.70
CA GLY A 81 13.84 -13.20 10.68
C GLY A 81 14.17 -12.81 9.22
N ILE A 82 14.47 -11.55 8.98
CA ILE A 82 14.81 -11.05 7.62
C ILE A 82 16.29 -11.32 7.32
N ALA A 83 17.17 -11.14 8.31
CA ALA A 83 18.61 -11.39 8.15
C ALA A 83 18.95 -12.87 7.95
N ALA A 84 18.18 -13.77 8.56
CA ALA A 84 18.40 -15.22 8.42
C ALA A 84 17.97 -15.78 7.05
N GLY A 85 17.03 -15.10 6.36
CA GLY A 85 16.56 -15.51 5.03
C GLY A 85 17.53 -15.18 3.90
N ASP A 86 18.36 -14.15 4.06
CA ASP A 86 19.25 -13.65 3.01
C ASP A 86 20.64 -14.32 3.05
N ALA A 87 21.02 -14.91 4.15
CA ALA A 87 22.32 -15.61 4.28
C ALA A 87 22.39 -16.95 3.53
N ASN A 88 21.27 -17.49 3.06
CA ASN A 88 21.19 -18.79 2.37
C ASN A 88 20.87 -18.70 0.88
N ARG A 89 20.97 -17.51 0.28
CA ARG A 89 20.89 -17.28 -1.16
C ARG A 89 22.26 -16.88 -1.72
N ARG A 90 23.19 -17.77 -1.64
CA ARG A 90 24.41 -17.74 -2.47
C ARG A 90 24.56 -19.06 -3.19
#